data_904fee2e2cc18d7fc5603e0e1d159b99
#
_entry.id   904fee2e2cc18d7fc5603e0e1d159b99
#
_cell.length_a   1.000
_cell.length_b   1.000
_cell.length_c   1.000
_cell.angle_alpha   90.00
_cell.angle_beta   90.00
_cell.angle_gamma   90.00
#
_symmetry.space_group_name_H-M   'P 1'
#
loop_
_entity.id
_entity.type
_entity.pdbx_description
1 polymer ?
#
loop_
_entity_poly.entity_id
_entity_poly.type
_entity_poly.pdbx_seq_one_letter_code
_entity_poly.pdbx_strand_id
1 'polypeptide(L)'
;MKSGMINAQEIADAQKRWTKQWHIEDKDPAGLEGIWEFIHGNHRRNFNLWHQEDRARREDMGFEYVYHAKRAIDAYNQQRNDFIERIDETLFELLKPAADHAPVNSETPGMIMDRLSIMALKIYHMAEQTEREDVSEEHRDKCREKVAVLETQRNDLTRILDEFLKEIAEGKRAYRVYFQFKIPR
;
A
#
# COMPACT_ATOMS: atom_id res chain seq x y z
N MET A 1 14.86 23.97 11.68
CA MET A 1 13.89 23.33 10.74
C MET A 1 14.18 21.84 10.78
N LYS A 2 13.27 21.01 11.31
CA LYS A 2 13.44 19.54 11.31
C LYS A 2 13.24 19.07 9.87
N SER A 3 14.35 18.81 9.17
CA SER A 3 14.39 18.19 7.85
C SER A 3 13.76 16.81 7.94
N GLY A 4 12.70 16.57 7.17
CA GLY A 4 12.31 15.22 6.74
C GLY A 4 11.24 14.51 7.53
N MET A 5 10.20 15.20 8.04
CA MET A 5 8.99 14.45 8.44
C MET A 5 8.29 13.96 7.17
N ILE A 6 8.07 12.65 7.09
CA ILE A 6 7.34 12.01 5.98
C ILE A 6 5.97 12.65 5.84
N ASN A 7 5.63 12.99 4.61
CA ASN A 7 4.36 13.58 4.23
C ASN A 7 3.49 12.51 3.57
N ALA A 8 2.28 12.27 4.06
CA ALA A 8 1.39 11.25 3.54
C ALA A 8 0.96 11.52 2.09
N GLN A 9 0.86 12.79 1.69
CA GLN A 9 0.54 13.17 0.30
C GLN A 9 1.68 12.76 -0.63
N GLU A 10 2.95 12.96 -0.23
CA GLU A 10 4.11 12.53 -1.04
C GLU A 10 4.13 11.01 -1.22
N ILE A 11 3.76 10.25 -0.19
CA ILE A 11 3.63 8.79 -0.26
C ILE A 11 2.53 8.39 -1.26
N ALA A 12 1.33 8.95 -1.11
CA ALA A 12 0.20 8.66 -1.98
C ALA A 12 0.52 8.98 -3.46
N ASP A 13 1.20 10.10 -3.70
CA ASP A 13 1.61 10.52 -5.04
C ASP A 13 2.73 9.64 -5.61
N ALA A 14 3.67 9.21 -4.79
CA ALA A 14 4.71 8.27 -5.19
C ALA A 14 4.12 6.91 -5.59
N GLN A 15 3.23 6.36 -4.78
CA GLN A 15 2.54 5.10 -5.07
C GLN A 15 1.74 5.18 -6.38
N LYS A 16 1.04 6.29 -6.63
CA LYS A 16 0.33 6.54 -7.90
C LYS A 16 1.29 6.58 -9.09
N ARG A 17 2.43 7.29 -8.97
CA ARG A 17 3.45 7.36 -10.03
C ARG A 17 4.07 6.00 -10.32
N TRP A 18 4.46 5.25 -9.29
CA TRP A 18 5.06 3.92 -9.44
C TRP A 18 4.09 2.93 -10.08
N THR A 19 2.80 2.93 -9.65
CA THR A 19 1.76 2.10 -10.29
C THR A 19 1.72 2.36 -11.79
N LYS A 20 1.62 3.63 -12.21
CA LYS A 20 1.59 4.00 -13.63
C LYS A 20 2.86 3.59 -14.37
N GLN A 21 4.02 3.84 -13.76
CA GLN A 21 5.32 3.52 -14.36
C GLN A 21 5.47 2.01 -14.62
N TRP A 22 5.14 1.16 -13.65
CA TRP A 22 5.30 -0.29 -13.78
C TRP A 22 4.37 -0.94 -14.81
N HIS A 23 3.24 -0.30 -15.13
CA HIS A 23 2.39 -0.74 -16.23
C HIS A 23 2.94 -0.34 -17.61
N ILE A 24 3.82 0.66 -17.67
CA ILE A 24 4.49 1.09 -18.93
C ILE A 24 5.83 0.39 -19.07
N GLU A 25 6.65 0.44 -18.04
CA GLU A 25 7.99 -0.13 -18.01
C GLU A 25 8.25 -0.72 -16.62
N ASP A 26 8.50 -2.03 -16.54
CA ASP A 26 8.76 -2.73 -15.27
C ASP A 26 10.17 -2.40 -14.75
N LYS A 27 10.35 -1.15 -14.30
CA LYS A 27 11.61 -0.62 -13.79
C LYS A 27 11.40 0.12 -12.48
N ASP A 28 12.16 -0.29 -11.48
CA ASP A 28 12.16 0.37 -10.18
C ASP A 28 12.96 1.69 -10.22
N PRO A 29 12.55 2.71 -9.43
CA PRO A 29 13.32 3.94 -9.27
C PRO A 29 14.67 3.63 -8.62
N ALA A 30 15.71 4.35 -9.05
CA ALA A 30 17.03 4.28 -8.42
C ALA A 30 17.13 5.27 -7.24
N GLY A 31 18.03 4.97 -6.29
CA GLY A 31 18.42 5.92 -5.23
C GLY A 31 17.39 6.16 -4.14
N LEU A 32 16.47 5.22 -3.92
CA LEU A 32 15.62 5.26 -2.74
C LEU A 32 16.42 4.85 -1.50
N GLU A 33 16.30 5.62 -0.43
CA GLU A 33 17.03 5.40 0.82
C GLU A 33 16.08 5.44 2.03
N GLY A 34 16.47 4.72 3.08
CA GLY A 34 15.77 4.71 4.35
C GLY A 34 14.33 4.23 4.21
N ILE A 35 13.39 4.94 4.84
CA ILE A 35 11.99 4.53 4.85
C ILE A 35 11.35 4.48 3.46
N TRP A 36 11.82 5.26 2.50
CA TRP A 36 11.32 5.25 1.13
C TRP A 36 11.60 3.93 0.40
N GLU A 37 12.70 3.25 0.74
CA GLU A 37 12.99 1.90 0.26
C GLU A 37 11.91 0.91 0.73
N PHE A 38 11.49 1.02 2.00
CA PHE A 38 10.48 0.12 2.58
C PHE A 38 9.07 0.42 2.06
N ILE A 39 8.70 1.71 1.92
CA ILE A 39 7.43 2.13 1.33
C ILE A 39 7.32 1.65 -0.13
N HIS A 40 8.39 1.81 -0.91
CA HIS A 40 8.46 1.31 -2.27
C HIS A 40 8.37 -0.22 -2.30
N GLY A 41 9.13 -0.91 -1.44
CA GLY A 41 9.12 -2.36 -1.33
C GLY A 41 7.72 -2.93 -1.00
N ASN A 42 7.01 -2.31 -0.07
CA ASN A 42 5.62 -2.65 0.24
C ASN A 42 4.71 -2.46 -0.99
N HIS A 43 4.79 -1.30 -1.64
CA HIS A 43 3.97 -1.01 -2.81
C HIS A 43 4.27 -1.96 -3.98
N ARG A 44 5.54 -2.30 -4.21
CA ARG A 44 5.95 -3.28 -5.23
C ARG A 44 5.36 -4.67 -4.95
N ARG A 45 5.25 -5.08 -3.67
CA ARG A 45 4.63 -6.36 -3.31
C ARG A 45 3.13 -6.34 -3.53
N ASN A 46 2.45 -5.24 -3.23
CA ASN A 46 1.03 -5.05 -3.54
C ASN A 46 0.78 -5.08 -5.06
N PHE A 47 1.63 -4.43 -5.87
CA PHE A 47 1.55 -4.49 -7.32
C PHE A 47 1.69 -5.92 -7.85
N ASN A 48 2.69 -6.65 -7.38
CA ASN A 48 2.91 -8.04 -7.77
C ASN A 48 1.75 -8.95 -7.32
N LEU A 49 1.22 -8.74 -6.10
CA LEU A 49 0.06 -9.46 -5.59
C LEU A 49 -1.16 -9.27 -6.49
N TRP A 50 -1.45 -8.04 -6.90
CA TRP A 50 -2.56 -7.74 -7.78
C TRP A 50 -2.51 -8.61 -9.04
N HIS A 51 -1.39 -8.61 -9.72
CA HIS A 51 -1.22 -9.38 -10.96
C HIS A 51 -1.18 -10.89 -10.73
N GLN A 52 -0.65 -11.37 -9.61
CA GLN A 52 -0.70 -12.80 -9.30
C GLN A 52 -2.11 -13.28 -8.91
N GLU A 53 -2.92 -12.44 -8.26
CA GLU A 53 -4.34 -12.74 -8.00
C GLU A 53 -5.13 -12.84 -9.31
N ASP A 54 -4.86 -11.99 -10.30
CA ASP A 54 -5.48 -12.11 -11.63
C ASP A 54 -5.05 -13.42 -12.34
N ARG A 55 -3.78 -13.79 -12.24
CA ARG A 55 -3.29 -15.07 -12.76
C ARG A 55 -3.91 -16.27 -12.07
N ALA A 56 -4.10 -16.20 -10.76
CA ALA A 56 -4.69 -17.29 -9.98
C ALA A 56 -6.17 -17.54 -10.31
N ARG A 57 -6.87 -16.59 -10.95
CA ARG A 57 -8.25 -16.72 -11.44
C ARG A 57 -8.34 -17.36 -12.84
N ARG A 58 -7.20 -17.55 -13.51
CA ARG A 58 -7.14 -18.10 -14.87
C ARG A 58 -7.10 -19.64 -14.86
N GLU A 59 -8.19 -20.26 -14.38
CA GLU A 59 -8.34 -21.73 -14.34
C GLU A 59 -8.23 -22.38 -15.74
N ASP A 60 -8.57 -21.61 -16.78
CA ASP A 60 -8.42 -21.98 -18.19
C ASP A 60 -6.95 -22.26 -18.58
N MET A 61 -5.96 -21.73 -17.85
CA MET A 61 -4.53 -21.94 -18.08
C MET A 61 -3.99 -23.23 -17.46
N GLY A 62 -4.81 -23.96 -16.72
CA GLY A 62 -4.49 -25.23 -16.11
C GLY A 62 -3.88 -25.14 -14.70
N PHE A 63 -3.85 -26.30 -14.01
CA PHE A 63 -3.51 -26.40 -12.60
C PHE A 63 -2.13 -25.85 -12.25
N GLU A 64 -1.11 -26.17 -13.03
CA GLU A 64 0.28 -25.77 -12.76
C GLU A 64 0.44 -24.23 -12.77
N TYR A 65 -0.20 -23.57 -13.72
CA TYR A 65 -0.20 -22.11 -13.82
C TYR A 65 -0.82 -21.46 -12.58
N VAL A 66 -2.00 -21.94 -12.16
CA VAL A 66 -2.70 -21.47 -10.96
C VAL A 66 -1.90 -21.78 -9.69
N TYR A 67 -1.30 -22.98 -9.61
CA TYR A 67 -0.47 -23.37 -8.47
C TYR A 67 0.72 -22.44 -8.29
N HIS A 68 1.46 -22.11 -9.35
CA HIS A 68 2.59 -21.17 -9.26
C HIS A 68 2.16 -19.77 -8.88
N ALA A 69 1.02 -19.29 -9.40
CA ALA A 69 0.45 -18.01 -8.99
C ALA A 69 0.12 -17.99 -7.49
N LYS A 70 -0.51 -19.04 -6.96
CA LYS A 70 -0.81 -19.16 -5.52
C LYS A 70 0.45 -19.19 -4.65
N ARG A 71 1.51 -19.87 -5.07
CA ARG A 71 2.80 -19.87 -4.34
C ARG A 71 3.46 -18.49 -4.33
N ALA A 72 3.36 -17.76 -5.46
CA ALA A 72 3.86 -16.39 -5.53
C ALA A 72 3.06 -15.44 -4.61
N ILE A 73 1.73 -15.58 -4.56
CA ILE A 73 0.85 -14.82 -3.66
C ILE A 73 1.27 -15.02 -2.20
N ASP A 74 1.49 -16.27 -1.75
CA ASP A 74 1.93 -16.56 -0.39
C ASP A 74 3.26 -15.86 -0.06
N ALA A 75 4.22 -15.92 -0.99
CA ALA A 75 5.52 -15.29 -0.81
C ALA A 75 5.44 -13.75 -0.77
N TYR A 76 4.68 -13.14 -1.67
CA TYR A 76 4.51 -11.69 -1.70
C TYR A 76 3.72 -11.17 -0.50
N ASN A 77 2.71 -11.88 -0.01
CA ASN A 77 2.00 -11.52 1.20
C ASN A 77 2.93 -11.48 2.42
N GLN A 78 3.84 -12.48 2.54
CA GLN A 78 4.83 -12.47 3.60
C GLN A 78 5.76 -11.26 3.49
N GLN A 79 6.34 -11.03 2.31
CA GLN A 79 7.24 -9.90 2.08
C GLN A 79 6.55 -8.55 2.29
N ARG A 80 5.27 -8.42 1.91
CA ARG A 80 4.46 -7.22 2.17
C ARG A 80 4.38 -6.92 3.66
N ASN A 81 4.08 -7.93 4.47
CA ASN A 81 4.04 -7.80 5.92
C ASN A 81 5.41 -7.44 6.51
N ASP A 82 6.50 -8.07 6.02
CA ASP A 82 7.85 -7.75 6.45
C ASP A 82 8.19 -6.25 6.17
N PHE A 83 7.70 -5.68 5.07
CA PHE A 83 7.87 -4.24 4.78
C PHE A 83 7.01 -3.35 5.68
N ILE A 84 5.77 -3.74 6.02
CA ILE A 84 4.94 -3.01 6.99
C ILE A 84 5.67 -2.92 8.33
N GLU A 85 6.21 -4.03 8.83
CA GLU A 85 6.99 -4.06 10.07
C GLU A 85 8.19 -3.12 10.01
N ARG A 86 8.98 -3.15 8.93
CA ARG A 86 10.14 -2.26 8.76
C ARG A 86 9.78 -0.78 8.71
N ILE A 87 8.67 -0.44 8.07
CA ILE A 87 8.14 0.93 8.07
C ILE A 87 7.82 1.36 9.50
N ASP A 88 7.10 0.50 10.24
CA ASP A 88 6.67 0.78 11.59
C ASP A 88 7.86 0.87 12.57
N GLU A 89 8.83 -0.02 12.48
CA GLU A 89 10.08 0.03 13.27
C GLU A 89 10.85 1.33 12.99
N THR A 90 11.02 1.68 11.71
CA THR A 90 11.73 2.91 11.32
C THR A 90 11.05 4.16 11.87
N LEU A 91 9.72 4.24 11.75
CA LEU A 91 8.95 5.36 12.29
C LEU A 91 8.95 5.36 13.83
N PHE A 92 8.94 4.19 14.46
CA PHE A 92 9.03 4.09 15.91
C PHE A 92 10.34 4.67 16.44
N GLU A 93 11.46 4.34 15.79
CA GLU A 93 12.77 4.90 16.13
C GLU A 93 12.87 6.40 15.88
N LEU A 94 12.27 6.89 14.79
CA LEU A 94 12.31 8.30 14.41
C LEU A 94 11.42 9.18 15.29
N LEU A 95 10.20 8.74 15.57
CA LEU A 95 9.17 9.53 16.25
C LEU A 95 9.12 9.29 17.75
N LYS A 96 9.64 8.16 18.24
CA LYS A 96 9.68 7.77 19.66
C LYS A 96 8.33 7.94 20.34
N PRO A 97 7.28 7.22 19.91
CA PRO A 97 5.94 7.40 20.44
C PRO A 97 5.89 7.18 21.96
N ALA A 98 5.18 8.05 22.66
CA ALA A 98 5.03 8.00 24.13
C ALA A 98 4.01 6.93 24.55
N ALA A 99 4.32 5.65 24.31
CA ALA A 99 3.40 4.52 24.48
C ALA A 99 2.84 4.34 25.90
N ASP A 100 3.53 4.86 26.92
CA ASP A 100 3.13 4.71 28.32
C ASP A 100 2.11 5.75 28.77
N HIS A 101 1.93 6.84 28.02
CA HIS A 101 1.11 7.98 28.40
C HIS A 101 0.08 8.41 27.36
N ALA A 102 0.19 7.94 26.12
CA ALA A 102 -0.71 8.28 25.03
C ALA A 102 -1.62 7.11 24.65
N PRO A 103 -2.86 7.36 24.19
CA PRO A 103 -3.73 6.32 23.67
C PRO A 103 -3.07 5.58 22.50
N VAL A 104 -3.07 4.24 22.59
CA VAL A 104 -2.49 3.38 21.55
C VAL A 104 -3.49 3.15 20.43
N ASN A 105 -3.08 3.41 19.19
CA ASN A 105 -3.83 3.08 17.99
C ASN A 105 -3.54 1.63 17.57
N SER A 106 -4.58 0.88 17.23
CA SER A 106 -4.42 -0.52 16.79
C SER A 106 -3.94 -0.63 15.35
N GLU A 107 -4.25 0.34 14.49
CA GLU A 107 -3.70 0.43 13.15
C GLU A 107 -2.42 1.26 13.20
N THR A 108 -1.35 0.74 12.62
CA THR A 108 -0.04 1.41 12.61
C THR A 108 0.12 2.31 11.38
N PRO A 109 1.07 3.26 11.37
CA PRO A 109 1.37 4.06 10.18
C PRO A 109 1.70 3.20 8.95
N GLY A 110 2.47 2.11 9.11
CA GLY A 110 2.80 1.17 8.04
C GLY A 110 1.58 0.47 7.45
N MET A 111 0.62 0.07 8.31
CA MET A 111 -0.66 -0.50 7.87
C MET A 111 -1.49 0.50 7.06
N ILE A 112 -1.51 1.79 7.45
CA ILE A 112 -2.21 2.83 6.69
C ILE A 112 -1.53 3.07 5.35
N MET A 113 -0.19 3.07 5.29
CA MET A 113 0.58 3.20 4.05
C MET A 113 0.35 2.01 3.11
N ASP A 114 0.22 0.80 3.64
CA ASP A 114 -0.16 -0.40 2.88
C ASP A 114 -1.56 -0.26 2.28
N ARG A 115 -2.53 0.24 3.04
CA ARG A 115 -3.88 0.53 2.53
C ARG A 115 -3.86 1.59 1.42
N LEU A 116 -3.07 2.66 1.57
CA LEU A 116 -2.86 3.66 0.51
C LEU A 116 -2.29 3.04 -0.77
N SER A 117 -1.34 2.12 -0.62
CA SER A 117 -0.77 1.34 -1.71
C SER A 117 -1.84 0.55 -2.48
N ILE A 118 -2.70 -0.17 -1.76
CA ILE A 118 -3.81 -0.93 -2.35
C ILE A 118 -4.82 0.01 -3.04
N MET A 119 -5.08 1.20 -2.45
CA MET A 119 -5.96 2.20 -3.07
C MET A 119 -5.40 2.74 -4.38
N ALA A 120 -4.08 2.97 -4.48
CA ALA A 120 -3.45 3.41 -5.72
C ALA A 120 -3.67 2.40 -6.86
N LEU A 121 -3.52 1.10 -6.58
CA LEU A 121 -3.80 0.02 -7.55
C LEU A 121 -5.29 -0.06 -7.92
N LYS A 122 -6.18 -0.02 -6.93
CA LYS A 122 -7.63 -0.04 -7.18
C LYS A 122 -8.09 1.10 -8.06
N ILE A 123 -7.60 2.33 -7.80
CA ILE A 123 -7.94 3.51 -8.59
C ILE A 123 -7.42 3.35 -10.01
N TYR A 124 -6.17 2.91 -10.18
CA TYR A 124 -5.58 2.71 -11.50
C TYR A 124 -6.40 1.73 -12.34
N HIS A 125 -6.63 0.52 -11.85
CA HIS A 125 -7.37 -0.51 -12.59
C HIS A 125 -8.87 -0.20 -12.76
N MET A 126 -9.48 0.54 -11.83
CA MET A 126 -10.86 1.00 -12.01
C MET A 126 -10.95 2.10 -13.07
N ALA A 127 -9.93 2.99 -13.15
CA ALA A 127 -9.87 4.01 -14.19
C ALA A 127 -9.72 3.38 -15.59
N GLU A 128 -8.91 2.31 -15.74
CA GLU A 128 -8.83 1.57 -17.01
C GLU A 128 -10.21 1.08 -17.48
N GLN A 129 -11.09 0.66 -16.56
CA GLN A 129 -12.45 0.22 -16.92
C GLN A 129 -13.32 1.35 -17.48
N THR A 130 -13.02 2.61 -17.14
CA THR A 130 -13.77 3.79 -17.65
C THR A 130 -13.45 4.09 -19.12
N GLU A 131 -12.32 3.61 -19.62
CA GLU A 131 -11.81 3.86 -20.97
C GLU A 131 -12.05 2.70 -21.93
N ARG A 132 -12.62 1.58 -21.46
CA ARG A 132 -12.89 0.41 -22.28
C ARG A 132 -13.94 0.69 -23.35
N GLU A 133 -13.62 0.37 -24.61
CA GLU A 133 -14.51 0.54 -25.75
C GLU A 133 -15.44 -0.67 -25.99
N ASP A 134 -15.08 -1.84 -25.42
CA ASP A 134 -15.79 -3.11 -25.58
C ASP A 134 -16.93 -3.34 -24.57
N VAL A 135 -17.25 -2.30 -23.77
CA VAL A 135 -18.30 -2.34 -22.74
C VAL A 135 -19.33 -1.22 -22.96
N SER A 136 -20.51 -1.34 -22.30
CA SER A 136 -21.56 -0.34 -22.39
C SER A 136 -21.18 0.97 -21.70
N GLU A 137 -21.80 2.09 -22.11
CA GLU A 137 -21.64 3.38 -21.43
C GLU A 137 -22.10 3.32 -19.96
N GLU A 138 -23.20 2.60 -19.70
CA GLU A 138 -23.66 2.37 -18.32
C GLU A 138 -22.59 1.70 -17.44
N HIS A 139 -21.82 0.77 -18.00
CA HIS A 139 -20.70 0.15 -17.28
C HIS A 139 -19.60 1.17 -16.98
N ARG A 140 -19.22 1.99 -17.97
CA ARG A 140 -18.21 3.03 -17.80
C ARG A 140 -18.63 4.08 -16.75
N ASP A 141 -19.90 4.50 -16.75
CA ASP A 141 -20.44 5.43 -15.76
C ASP A 141 -20.37 4.87 -14.34
N LYS A 142 -20.78 3.62 -14.13
CA LYS A 142 -20.64 2.94 -12.85
C LYS A 142 -19.18 2.85 -12.40
N CYS A 143 -18.25 2.68 -13.33
CA CYS A 143 -16.82 2.67 -12.99
C CYS A 143 -16.30 4.08 -12.63
N ARG A 144 -16.76 5.15 -13.29
CA ARG A 144 -16.44 6.55 -12.93
C ARG A 144 -16.92 6.89 -11.52
N GLU A 145 -18.16 6.48 -11.16
CA GLU A 145 -18.67 6.65 -9.79
C GLU A 145 -17.78 5.93 -8.76
N LYS A 146 -17.37 4.69 -9.05
CA LYS A 146 -16.46 3.95 -8.17
C LYS A 146 -15.08 4.60 -8.04
N VAL A 147 -14.52 5.14 -9.12
CA VAL A 147 -13.26 5.89 -9.07
C VAL A 147 -13.39 7.08 -8.13
N ALA A 148 -14.47 7.86 -8.22
CA ALA A 148 -14.71 9.01 -7.33
C ALA A 148 -14.78 8.60 -5.85
N VAL A 149 -15.44 7.48 -5.54
CA VAL A 149 -15.49 6.92 -4.17
C VAL A 149 -14.10 6.49 -3.70
N LEU A 150 -13.33 5.79 -4.55
CA LEU A 150 -11.98 5.34 -4.22
C LEU A 150 -11.01 6.51 -3.99
N GLU A 151 -11.13 7.58 -4.77
CA GLU A 151 -10.32 8.80 -4.59
C GLU A 151 -10.67 9.50 -3.27
N THR A 152 -11.95 9.56 -2.91
CA THR A 152 -12.38 10.09 -1.60
C THR A 152 -11.77 9.27 -0.46
N GLN A 153 -11.85 7.95 -0.52
CA GLN A 153 -11.26 7.05 0.48
C GLN A 153 -9.74 7.21 0.58
N ARG A 154 -9.04 7.35 -0.55
CA ARG A 154 -7.59 7.63 -0.56
C ARG A 154 -7.28 8.95 0.13
N ASN A 155 -8.02 10.01 -0.17
CA ASN A 155 -7.81 11.32 0.43
C ASN A 155 -8.06 11.29 1.95
N ASP A 156 -9.07 10.54 2.41
CA ASP A 156 -9.31 10.33 3.84
C ASP A 156 -8.15 9.61 4.51
N LEU A 157 -7.66 8.52 3.94
CA LEU A 157 -6.51 7.79 4.47
C LEU A 157 -5.24 8.65 4.51
N THR A 158 -5.01 9.47 3.47
CA THR A 158 -3.86 10.39 3.41
C THR A 158 -3.94 11.42 4.55
N ARG A 159 -5.10 12.06 4.73
CA ARG A 159 -5.32 13.02 5.82
C ARG A 159 -5.16 12.37 7.20
N ILE A 160 -5.76 11.20 7.41
CA ILE A 160 -5.67 10.45 8.67
C ILE A 160 -4.21 10.07 8.98
N LEU A 161 -3.44 9.66 7.97
CA LEU A 161 -2.03 9.33 8.17
C LEU A 161 -1.21 10.56 8.58
N ASP A 162 -1.41 11.72 7.94
CA ASP A 162 -0.72 12.96 8.32
C ASP A 162 -1.07 13.38 9.75
N GLU A 163 -2.37 13.34 10.12
CA GLU A 163 -2.83 13.65 11.47
C GLU A 163 -2.21 12.69 12.49
N PHE A 164 -2.18 11.39 12.18
CA PHE A 164 -1.62 10.38 13.08
C PHE A 164 -0.12 10.54 13.27
N LEU A 165 0.66 10.75 12.21
CA LEU A 165 2.11 11.01 12.31
C LEU A 165 2.40 12.27 13.16
N LYS A 166 1.61 13.32 12.99
CA LYS A 166 1.70 14.53 13.80
C LYS A 166 1.36 14.27 15.27
N GLU A 167 0.27 13.57 15.56
CA GLU A 167 -0.12 13.20 16.91
C GLU A 167 0.94 12.35 17.62
N ILE A 168 1.59 11.43 16.90
CA ILE A 168 2.70 10.63 17.43
C ILE A 168 3.88 11.54 17.79
N ALA A 169 4.28 12.44 16.87
CA ALA A 169 5.40 13.35 17.09
C ALA A 169 5.14 14.33 18.24
N GLU A 170 3.89 14.67 18.51
CA GLU A 170 3.45 15.52 19.62
C GLU A 170 3.22 14.74 20.94
N GLY A 171 3.38 13.41 20.94
CA GLY A 171 3.14 12.56 22.11
C GLY A 171 1.66 12.41 22.49
N LYS A 172 0.74 12.72 21.57
CA LYS A 172 -0.72 12.66 21.79
C LYS A 172 -1.31 11.31 21.43
N ARG A 173 -0.64 10.53 20.58
CA ARG A 173 -1.03 9.20 20.12
C ARG A 173 0.21 8.31 20.08
N ALA A 174 0.00 7.01 20.28
CA ALA A 174 1.03 6.01 20.17
C ALA A 174 0.57 4.82 19.32
N TYR A 175 1.50 3.99 18.89
CA TYR A 175 1.24 2.67 18.31
C TYR A 175 2.30 1.70 18.82
N ARG A 176 2.09 0.44 18.55
CA ARG A 176 3.06 -0.64 18.79
C ARG A 176 3.37 -1.31 17.47
N VAL A 177 4.61 -1.73 17.27
CA VAL A 177 4.96 -2.58 16.13
C VAL A 177 4.33 -3.96 16.34
N TYR A 178 3.53 -4.42 15.39
CA TYR A 178 2.89 -5.73 15.43
C TYR A 178 3.68 -6.71 14.58
N PHE A 179 4.52 -7.52 15.24
CA PHE A 179 5.35 -8.52 14.59
C PHE A 179 4.54 -9.74 14.13
N GLN A 180 4.77 -10.17 12.91
CA GLN A 180 4.17 -11.38 12.32
C GLN A 180 5.03 -12.60 12.66
N PHE A 181 4.97 -13.06 13.92
CA PHE A 181 5.73 -14.24 14.33
C PHE A 181 5.32 -15.48 13.54
N LYS A 182 6.27 -16.09 12.83
CA LYS A 182 6.04 -17.34 12.13
C LYS A 182 6.00 -18.49 13.12
N ILE A 183 4.94 -19.30 13.08
CA ILE A 183 4.90 -20.55 13.81
C ILE A 183 5.77 -21.55 13.03
N PRO A 184 6.83 -22.14 13.63
CA PRO A 184 7.62 -23.19 12.99
C PRO A 184 6.73 -24.37 12.61
N ARG A 185 6.83 -24.81 11.35
CA ARG A 185 6.12 -26.01 10.87
C ARG A 185 7.03 -27.22 11.00
#